data_b3d4f79577e1643ac1a9e06f4140983a
#
_entry.id   b3d4f79577e1643ac1a9e06f4140983a
#
_cell.length_a   1.000
_cell.length_b   1.000
_cell.length_c   1.000
_cell.angle_alpha   90.00
_cell.angle_beta   90.00
_cell.angle_gamma   90.00
#
_symmetry.space_group_name_H-M   'P 1'
#
loop_
_entity.id
_entity.type
_entity.pdbx_description
1 polymer ?
#
loop_
_entity_poly.entity_id
_entity_poly.type
_entity_poly.pdbx_seq_one_letter_code
_entity_poly.pdbx_strand_id
1 'polypeptide(L)'
;MDITFHPLIVRSIQPDTAEAVIVTFDVPAPLRSVFGFTQGQYLTLRKDINGADLRRSYSICAGVDDGELRVGVRKVKGGVFSNWINEHLQAGDRVSVMAPQGRFFVPLDATLKRHHVGIAGGSGITPILSIMKTVLAREPLSQFTLIYGNRLLRSTMFKEEIEDLKNRYLTRLSLHHVFSDEQTDSPLNMGVMNRDKLGDFLKSVVPAAQIDEVYICGPFQMNDEAEAALLAMNVPEERIHIERFGVQRSASGQVGAVLHEAKPGDADAARITLIRDGLKREFAYSKDQPSILDAATAAGVEVPFSCTSGVCGTCRAKCLEGEVRMERNFALDKAEVAAGFVLTCQAHPITDKVVLSFDER
;
A
#
# COMPACT_ATOMS: atom_id res chain seq x y z
N MET A 1 10.09 10.68 -10.85
CA MET A 1 9.69 9.27 -10.58
C MET A 1 9.36 8.65 -11.93
N ASP A 2 9.93 7.52 -12.28
CA ASP A 2 9.58 6.87 -13.56
C ASP A 2 8.21 6.23 -13.43
N ILE A 3 7.25 6.76 -14.17
CA ILE A 3 5.86 6.27 -14.24
C ILE A 3 5.59 5.47 -15.52
N THR A 4 6.66 5.12 -16.21
CA THR A 4 6.61 4.27 -17.40
C THR A 4 6.32 2.83 -17.00
N PHE A 5 5.48 2.16 -17.77
CA PHE A 5 5.27 0.73 -17.63
C PHE A 5 6.30 -0.04 -18.46
N HIS A 6 7.04 -0.90 -17.80
CA HIS A 6 8.02 -1.79 -18.42
C HIS A 6 7.48 -3.22 -18.48
N PRO A 7 7.58 -3.91 -19.60
CA PRO A 7 7.18 -5.32 -19.69
C PRO A 7 8.21 -6.19 -18.96
N LEU A 8 7.84 -6.71 -17.80
CA LEU A 8 8.66 -7.70 -17.08
C LEU A 8 8.15 -9.11 -17.34
N ILE A 9 9.07 -10.06 -17.38
CA ILE A 9 8.77 -11.49 -17.50
C ILE A 9 8.49 -12.02 -16.09
N VAL A 10 7.45 -12.81 -15.94
CA VAL A 10 7.16 -13.56 -14.73
C VAL A 10 8.16 -14.72 -14.65
N ARG A 11 9.08 -14.69 -13.68
CA ARG A 11 10.08 -15.75 -13.46
C ARG A 11 9.43 -16.98 -12.86
N SER A 12 8.58 -16.79 -11.88
CA SER A 12 7.87 -17.90 -11.20
C SER A 12 6.57 -17.42 -10.57
N ILE A 13 5.65 -18.35 -10.42
CA ILE A 13 4.44 -18.21 -9.60
C ILE A 13 4.40 -19.39 -8.64
N GLN A 14 4.41 -19.10 -7.36
CA GLN A 14 4.41 -20.10 -6.31
C GLN A 14 3.11 -19.99 -5.50
N PRO A 15 2.34 -21.08 -5.33
CA PRO A 15 1.25 -21.09 -4.37
C PRO A 15 1.80 -20.82 -2.96
N ASP A 16 1.12 -19.94 -2.22
CA ASP A 16 1.45 -19.64 -0.82
C ASP A 16 0.34 -20.18 0.11
N THR A 17 -0.92 -19.90 -0.25
CA THR A 17 -2.10 -20.49 0.37
C THR A 17 -3.10 -20.91 -0.72
N ALA A 18 -4.22 -21.54 -0.33
CA ALA A 18 -5.28 -21.86 -1.30
C ALA A 18 -5.87 -20.62 -2.03
N GLU A 19 -5.66 -19.42 -1.47
CA GLU A 19 -6.19 -18.17 -2.00
C GLU A 19 -5.11 -17.14 -2.34
N ALA A 20 -3.83 -17.51 -2.33
CA ALA A 20 -2.74 -16.56 -2.58
C ALA A 20 -1.58 -17.19 -3.33
N VAL A 21 -0.94 -16.39 -4.18
CA VAL A 21 0.28 -16.74 -4.90
C VAL A 21 1.36 -15.68 -4.70
N ILE A 22 2.61 -16.10 -4.81
CA ILE A 22 3.78 -15.22 -4.87
C ILE A 22 4.23 -15.16 -6.32
N VAL A 23 4.27 -13.95 -6.89
CA VAL A 23 4.72 -13.69 -8.25
C VAL A 23 6.09 -13.05 -8.19
N THR A 24 7.09 -13.69 -8.82
CA THR A 24 8.45 -13.17 -8.92
C THR A 24 8.74 -12.75 -10.36
N PHE A 25 9.35 -11.57 -10.53
CA PHE A 25 9.68 -11.00 -11.82
C PHE A 25 11.17 -11.11 -12.15
N ASP A 26 11.48 -11.35 -13.41
CA ASP A 26 12.82 -11.13 -13.94
C ASP A 26 12.98 -9.66 -14.32
N VAL A 27 14.01 -9.03 -13.72
CA VAL A 27 14.38 -7.65 -14.02
C VAL A 27 15.59 -7.66 -14.95
N PRO A 28 15.43 -7.27 -16.22
CA PRO A 28 16.55 -7.18 -17.17
C PRO A 28 17.66 -6.25 -16.67
N ALA A 29 18.90 -6.55 -16.98
CA ALA A 29 20.06 -5.78 -16.52
C ALA A 29 19.95 -4.25 -16.73
N PRO A 30 19.44 -3.72 -17.86
CA PRO A 30 19.26 -2.28 -18.07
C PRO A 30 18.20 -1.66 -17.14
N LEU A 31 17.28 -2.43 -16.59
CA LEU A 31 16.20 -1.95 -15.73
C LEU A 31 16.48 -2.15 -14.23
N ARG A 32 17.61 -2.72 -13.84
CA ARG A 32 17.91 -2.97 -12.43
C ARG A 32 17.92 -1.72 -11.57
N SER A 33 18.43 -0.61 -12.10
CA SER A 33 18.40 0.68 -11.40
C SER A 33 16.99 1.26 -11.29
N VAL A 34 16.13 1.01 -12.28
CA VAL A 34 14.72 1.47 -12.29
C VAL A 34 13.89 0.69 -11.27
N PHE A 35 14.17 -0.61 -11.13
CA PHE A 35 13.45 -1.52 -10.22
C PHE A 35 14.14 -1.75 -8.88
N GLY A 36 15.20 -0.98 -8.57
CA GLY A 36 15.70 -0.89 -7.20
C GLY A 36 14.62 -0.33 -6.28
N PHE A 37 14.40 -0.97 -5.14
CA PHE A 37 13.32 -0.58 -4.23
C PHE A 37 13.80 -0.35 -2.80
N THR A 38 13.00 0.38 -2.05
CA THR A 38 13.09 0.51 -0.60
C THR A 38 12.01 -0.38 0.04
N GLN A 39 12.30 -0.95 1.20
CA GLN A 39 11.34 -1.78 1.94
C GLN A 39 10.00 -1.07 2.11
N GLY A 40 8.89 -1.81 2.01
CA GLY A 40 7.54 -1.25 2.13
C GLY A 40 7.00 -0.56 0.87
N GLN A 41 7.75 -0.50 -0.22
CA GLN A 41 7.26 -0.02 -1.51
C GLN A 41 6.39 -1.07 -2.23
N TYR A 42 5.64 -0.61 -3.22
CA TYR A 42 4.75 -1.43 -4.05
C TYR A 42 5.05 -1.28 -5.54
N LEU A 43 4.58 -2.26 -6.32
CA LEU A 43 4.54 -2.23 -7.79
C LEU A 43 3.12 -1.98 -8.26
N THR A 44 2.95 -1.16 -9.31
CA THR A 44 1.70 -1.09 -10.05
C THR A 44 1.80 -2.00 -11.26
N LEU A 45 0.94 -3.02 -11.30
CA LEU A 45 0.82 -3.95 -12.42
C LEU A 45 -0.32 -3.50 -13.34
N ARG A 46 -0.13 -3.64 -14.65
CA ARG A 46 -1.09 -3.29 -15.69
C ARG A 46 -1.30 -4.45 -16.63
N LYS A 47 -2.55 -4.75 -16.95
CA LYS A 47 -2.94 -5.78 -17.92
C LYS A 47 -4.28 -5.44 -18.53
N ASP A 48 -4.42 -5.66 -19.83
CA ASP A 48 -5.74 -5.73 -20.46
C ASP A 48 -6.39 -7.07 -20.10
N ILE A 49 -7.56 -7.02 -19.51
CA ILE A 49 -8.36 -8.20 -19.17
C ILE A 49 -9.76 -7.96 -19.71
N ASN A 50 -10.17 -8.76 -20.68
CA ASN A 50 -11.47 -8.67 -21.36
C ASN A 50 -11.73 -7.28 -21.99
N GLY A 51 -10.71 -6.64 -22.55
CA GLY A 51 -10.81 -5.32 -23.18
C GLY A 51 -10.80 -4.14 -22.22
N ALA A 52 -10.56 -4.39 -20.91
CA ALA A 52 -10.40 -3.35 -19.90
C ALA A 52 -8.93 -3.20 -19.48
N ASP A 53 -8.37 -1.98 -19.60
CA ASP A 53 -7.04 -1.64 -19.07
C ASP A 53 -7.09 -1.56 -17.55
N LEU A 54 -6.71 -2.63 -16.87
CA LEU A 54 -6.74 -2.71 -15.43
C LEU A 54 -5.35 -2.47 -14.83
N ARG A 55 -5.31 -1.67 -13.78
CA ARG A 55 -4.09 -1.37 -13.01
C ARG A 55 -4.34 -1.64 -11.54
N ARG A 56 -3.40 -2.35 -10.87
CA ARG A 56 -3.48 -2.64 -9.44
C ARG A 56 -2.11 -2.58 -8.81
N SER A 57 -2.07 -2.02 -7.60
CA SER A 57 -0.85 -1.96 -6.78
C SER A 57 -0.77 -3.18 -5.88
N TYR A 58 0.43 -3.76 -5.80
CA TYR A 58 0.76 -4.86 -4.90
C TYR A 58 2.09 -4.56 -4.22
N SER A 59 2.10 -4.63 -2.90
CA SER A 59 3.30 -4.36 -2.12
C SER A 59 4.37 -5.41 -2.40
N ILE A 60 5.62 -4.95 -2.48
CA ILE A 60 6.78 -5.81 -2.59
C ILE A 60 6.92 -6.58 -1.27
N CYS A 61 7.08 -7.91 -1.35
CA CYS A 61 7.21 -8.79 -0.20
C CYS A 61 8.61 -9.40 -0.05
N ALA A 62 9.59 -8.90 -0.82
CA ALA A 62 11.00 -9.23 -0.68
C ALA A 62 11.71 -8.24 0.25
N GLY A 63 12.74 -8.67 0.96
CA GLY A 63 13.72 -7.77 1.56
C GLY A 63 14.60 -7.13 0.48
N VAL A 64 15.13 -5.94 0.75
CA VAL A 64 15.96 -5.21 -0.23
C VAL A 64 17.21 -6.00 -0.64
N ASP A 65 17.71 -6.87 0.25
CA ASP A 65 18.91 -7.67 0.03
C ASP A 65 18.64 -9.09 -0.50
N ASP A 66 17.38 -9.44 -0.76
CA ASP A 66 17.02 -10.79 -1.27
C ASP A 66 17.42 -11.01 -2.73
N GLY A 67 17.71 -9.95 -3.49
CA GLY A 67 18.02 -10.03 -4.91
C GLY A 67 16.83 -10.43 -5.80
N GLU A 68 15.61 -10.28 -5.29
CA GLU A 68 14.37 -10.64 -5.94
C GLU A 68 13.38 -9.47 -5.97
N LEU A 69 12.62 -9.38 -7.05
CA LEU A 69 11.47 -8.49 -7.16
C LEU A 69 10.20 -9.35 -7.17
N ARG A 70 9.46 -9.36 -6.07
CA ARG A 70 8.28 -10.22 -5.94
C ARG A 70 7.14 -9.57 -5.17
N VAL A 71 5.93 -9.97 -5.49
CA VAL A 71 4.69 -9.52 -4.85
C VAL A 71 3.84 -10.71 -4.42
N GLY A 72 3.14 -10.58 -3.29
CA GLY A 72 2.16 -11.55 -2.83
C GLY A 72 0.75 -11.10 -3.24
N VAL A 73 0.00 -11.97 -3.90
CA VAL A 73 -1.33 -11.62 -4.42
C VAL A 73 -2.37 -12.60 -3.88
N ARG A 74 -3.23 -12.09 -2.99
CA ARG A 74 -4.38 -12.83 -2.49
C ARG A 74 -5.60 -12.60 -3.37
N LYS A 75 -6.39 -13.64 -3.63
CA LYS A 75 -7.69 -13.55 -4.30
C LYS A 75 -8.63 -12.64 -3.53
N VAL A 76 -9.24 -11.69 -4.22
CA VAL A 76 -10.31 -10.85 -3.68
C VAL A 76 -11.62 -11.34 -4.24
N LYS A 77 -12.61 -11.60 -3.39
CA LYS A 77 -13.93 -12.03 -3.84
C LYS A 77 -14.53 -11.01 -4.81
N GLY A 78 -14.79 -11.44 -6.06
CA GLY A 78 -15.25 -10.57 -7.14
C GLY A 78 -14.17 -9.67 -7.76
N GLY A 79 -12.92 -9.81 -7.36
CA GLY A 79 -11.81 -9.03 -7.91
C GLY A 79 -11.34 -9.61 -9.25
N VAL A 80 -11.38 -8.84 -10.34
CA VAL A 80 -10.98 -9.31 -11.67
C VAL A 80 -9.46 -9.57 -11.72
N PHE A 81 -8.66 -8.58 -11.37
CA PHE A 81 -7.20 -8.64 -11.53
C PHE A 81 -6.53 -9.68 -10.60
N SER A 82 -6.88 -9.71 -9.32
CA SER A 82 -6.32 -10.66 -8.36
C SER A 82 -6.68 -12.11 -8.70
N ASN A 83 -7.90 -12.35 -9.17
CA ASN A 83 -8.32 -13.69 -9.59
C ASN A 83 -7.60 -14.09 -10.89
N TRP A 84 -7.46 -13.17 -11.87
CA TRP A 84 -6.70 -13.43 -13.09
C TRP A 84 -5.24 -13.82 -12.77
N ILE A 85 -4.56 -13.12 -11.83
CA ILE A 85 -3.20 -13.50 -11.42
C ILE A 85 -3.16 -14.91 -10.85
N ASN A 86 -4.10 -15.26 -9.96
CA ASN A 86 -4.09 -16.55 -9.28
C ASN A 86 -4.51 -17.73 -10.18
N GLU A 87 -5.25 -17.48 -11.26
CA GLU A 87 -5.89 -18.52 -12.05
C GLU A 87 -5.27 -18.67 -13.46
N HIS A 88 -4.70 -17.60 -14.02
CA HIS A 88 -4.30 -17.56 -15.42
C HIS A 88 -2.85 -17.15 -15.66
N LEU A 89 -2.24 -16.36 -14.76
CA LEU A 89 -0.86 -15.91 -14.94
C LEU A 89 0.11 -17.08 -14.78
N GLN A 90 1.09 -17.18 -15.67
CA GLN A 90 2.07 -18.28 -15.70
C GLN A 90 3.51 -17.75 -15.79
N ALA A 91 4.48 -18.60 -15.40
CA ALA A 91 5.88 -18.31 -15.64
C ALA A 91 6.16 -18.18 -17.15
N GLY A 92 6.93 -17.17 -17.51
CA GLY A 92 7.17 -16.78 -18.91
C GLY A 92 6.24 -15.71 -19.46
N ASP A 93 5.10 -15.46 -18.81
CA ASP A 93 4.19 -14.38 -19.20
C ASP A 93 4.82 -13.00 -19.03
N ARG A 94 4.32 -12.03 -19.78
CA ARG A 94 4.71 -10.62 -19.67
C ARG A 94 3.61 -9.81 -18.99
N VAL A 95 4.01 -9.05 -17.99
CA VAL A 95 3.14 -8.09 -17.29
C VAL A 95 3.78 -6.71 -17.38
N SER A 96 3.00 -5.69 -17.67
CA SER A 96 3.45 -4.30 -17.62
C SER A 96 3.53 -3.85 -16.18
N VAL A 97 4.74 -3.47 -15.72
CA VAL A 97 5.04 -3.12 -14.33
C VAL A 97 5.63 -1.72 -14.28
N MET A 98 5.13 -0.88 -13.40
CA MET A 98 5.68 0.44 -13.11
C MET A 98 6.79 0.32 -12.06
N ALA A 99 7.80 1.19 -12.13
CA ALA A 99 8.86 1.26 -11.13
C ALA A 99 8.32 1.32 -9.70
N PRO A 100 9.06 0.80 -8.69
CA PRO A 100 8.62 0.79 -7.30
C PRO A 100 8.23 2.17 -6.79
N GLN A 101 7.11 2.25 -6.07
CA GLN A 101 6.54 3.46 -5.52
C GLN A 101 6.11 3.23 -4.07
N GLY A 102 5.76 4.30 -3.36
CA GLY A 102 5.29 4.24 -1.97
C GLY A 102 6.32 4.72 -0.97
N ARG A 103 5.83 5.05 0.23
CA ARG A 103 6.63 5.67 1.32
C ARG A 103 6.33 5.02 2.67
N PHE A 104 5.85 3.80 2.67
CA PHE A 104 5.55 3.04 3.87
C PHE A 104 6.83 2.45 4.47
N PHE A 105 7.78 3.34 4.82
CA PHE A 105 9.07 2.97 5.40
C PHE A 105 9.69 4.13 6.17
N VAL A 106 10.63 3.81 7.02
CA VAL A 106 11.57 4.78 7.60
C VAL A 106 12.98 4.49 7.08
N PRO A 107 13.86 5.50 7.01
CA PRO A 107 15.27 5.29 6.72
C PRO A 107 15.90 4.37 7.77
N LEU A 108 16.74 3.44 7.32
CA LEU A 108 17.45 2.51 8.19
C LEU A 108 18.90 2.97 8.41
N ASP A 109 19.39 2.73 9.64
CA ASP A 109 20.76 3.04 10.03
C ASP A 109 21.30 1.90 10.90
N ALA A 110 22.40 1.28 10.46
CA ALA A 110 23.02 0.14 11.13
C ALA A 110 23.54 0.44 12.56
N THR A 111 23.68 1.72 12.92
CA THR A 111 24.14 2.17 14.25
C THR A 111 22.99 2.31 15.24
N LEU A 112 21.74 2.36 14.77
CA LEU A 112 20.56 2.53 15.61
C LEU A 112 20.18 1.21 16.29
N LYS A 113 19.64 1.35 17.49
CA LYS A 113 19.02 0.28 18.26
C LYS A 113 17.57 0.64 18.49
N ARG A 114 16.70 0.14 17.61
CA ARG A 114 15.27 0.45 17.60
C ARG A 114 14.42 -0.79 17.86
N HIS A 115 13.23 -0.57 18.40
CA HIS A 115 12.19 -1.59 18.45
C HIS A 115 11.14 -1.26 17.41
N HIS A 116 11.12 -2.00 16.32
CA HIS A 116 10.12 -1.93 15.27
C HIS A 116 8.97 -2.89 15.58
N VAL A 117 7.73 -2.45 15.33
CA VAL A 117 6.53 -3.25 15.52
C VAL A 117 5.74 -3.32 14.21
N GLY A 118 5.42 -4.51 13.75
CA GLY A 118 4.53 -4.75 12.62
C GLY A 118 3.17 -5.26 13.11
N ILE A 119 2.09 -4.59 12.72
CA ILE A 119 0.71 -5.04 12.96
C ILE A 119 0.10 -5.36 11.61
N ALA A 120 0.05 -6.64 11.26
CA ALA A 120 -0.40 -7.13 9.97
C ALA A 120 -1.77 -7.81 10.06
N GLY A 121 -2.61 -7.63 9.03
CA GLY A 121 -3.86 -8.37 8.88
C GLY A 121 -3.99 -9.01 7.49
N GLY A 122 -4.05 -10.34 7.41
CA GLY A 122 -4.16 -11.07 6.14
C GLY A 122 -3.07 -10.66 5.13
N SER A 123 -3.46 -10.18 3.95
CA SER A 123 -2.51 -9.74 2.91
C SER A 123 -1.72 -8.48 3.26
N GLY A 124 -2.08 -7.75 4.33
CA GLY A 124 -1.27 -6.63 4.84
C GLY A 124 0.11 -7.04 5.33
N ILE A 125 0.37 -8.33 5.43
CA ILE A 125 1.72 -8.86 5.71
C ILE A 125 2.74 -8.52 4.61
N THR A 126 2.31 -8.32 3.34
CA THR A 126 3.24 -8.15 2.22
C THR A 126 4.23 -7.00 2.39
N PRO A 127 3.84 -5.75 2.68
CA PRO A 127 4.80 -4.68 2.92
C PRO A 127 5.54 -4.85 4.25
N ILE A 128 4.87 -5.37 5.27
CA ILE A 128 5.48 -5.58 6.60
C ILE A 128 6.57 -6.65 6.54
N LEU A 129 6.39 -7.69 5.73
CA LEU A 129 7.42 -8.71 5.50
C LEU A 129 8.68 -8.10 4.85
N SER A 130 8.50 -7.24 3.84
CA SER A 130 9.61 -6.51 3.22
C SER A 130 10.38 -5.64 4.23
N ILE A 131 9.64 -4.89 5.06
CA ILE A 131 10.20 -4.05 6.11
C ILE A 131 10.93 -4.92 7.16
N MET A 132 10.28 -5.95 7.67
CA MET A 132 10.83 -6.83 8.70
C MET A 132 12.14 -7.50 8.24
N LYS A 133 12.16 -8.06 7.02
CA LYS A 133 13.36 -8.69 6.43
C LYS A 133 14.51 -7.68 6.34
N THR A 134 14.22 -6.48 5.86
CA THR A 134 15.24 -5.45 5.63
C THR A 134 15.76 -4.86 6.95
N VAL A 135 14.88 -4.59 7.92
CA VAL A 135 15.27 -4.14 9.27
C VAL A 135 16.18 -5.17 9.93
N LEU A 136 15.78 -6.43 9.96
CA LEU A 136 16.54 -7.48 10.61
C LEU A 136 17.92 -7.73 9.93
N ALA A 137 18.03 -7.46 8.62
CA ALA A 137 19.29 -7.56 7.89
C ALA A 137 20.19 -6.34 8.07
N ARG A 138 19.64 -5.13 8.04
CA ARG A 138 20.41 -3.87 7.94
C ARG A 138 20.56 -3.10 9.25
N GLU A 139 19.73 -3.39 10.27
CA GLU A 139 19.88 -2.83 11.62
C GLU A 139 20.21 -3.94 12.61
N PRO A 140 21.48 -4.34 12.74
CA PRO A 140 21.86 -5.51 13.54
C PRO A 140 21.59 -5.34 15.05
N LEU A 141 21.45 -4.12 15.55
CA LEU A 141 21.16 -3.82 16.96
C LEU A 141 19.65 -3.73 17.25
N SER A 142 18.83 -3.60 16.21
CA SER A 142 17.38 -3.44 16.33
C SER A 142 16.66 -4.78 16.46
N GLN A 143 15.46 -4.72 17.04
CA GLN A 143 14.55 -5.85 17.17
C GLN A 143 13.23 -5.57 16.46
N PHE A 144 12.52 -6.62 16.09
CA PHE A 144 11.23 -6.54 15.43
C PHE A 144 10.20 -7.42 16.16
N THR A 145 9.02 -6.87 16.42
CA THR A 145 7.87 -7.66 16.90
C THR A 145 6.77 -7.64 15.85
N LEU A 146 6.35 -8.82 15.41
CA LEU A 146 5.24 -8.98 14.48
C LEU A 146 4.00 -9.49 15.21
N ILE A 147 2.91 -8.73 15.14
CA ILE A 147 1.56 -9.14 15.55
C ILE A 147 0.76 -9.36 14.26
N TYR A 148 0.42 -10.63 13.96
CA TYR A 148 -0.15 -11.00 12.67
C TYR A 148 -1.51 -11.68 12.81
N GLY A 149 -2.57 -10.94 12.45
CA GLY A 149 -3.95 -11.40 12.48
C GLY A 149 -4.37 -12.10 11.19
N ASN A 150 -4.97 -13.29 11.35
CA ASN A 150 -5.56 -14.07 10.28
C ASN A 150 -6.87 -14.72 10.75
N ARG A 151 -7.64 -15.28 9.84
CA ARG A 151 -8.81 -16.06 10.21
C ARG A 151 -8.41 -17.44 10.73
N LEU A 152 -7.55 -18.12 10.00
CA LEU A 152 -7.12 -19.49 10.26
C LEU A 152 -5.62 -19.62 9.95
N LEU A 153 -4.94 -20.53 10.61
CA LEU A 153 -3.52 -20.86 10.36
C LEU A 153 -3.27 -21.23 8.88
N ARG A 154 -4.14 -22.05 8.28
CA ARG A 154 -4.01 -22.48 6.88
C ARG A 154 -4.15 -21.36 5.85
N SER A 155 -4.68 -20.20 6.23
CA SER A 155 -4.83 -19.03 5.37
C SER A 155 -3.79 -17.94 5.63
N THR A 156 -2.80 -18.23 6.48
CA THR A 156 -1.72 -17.32 6.85
C THR A 156 -0.70 -17.26 5.74
N MET A 157 -0.62 -16.11 5.06
CA MET A 157 0.35 -15.90 3.98
C MET A 157 1.78 -15.84 4.55
N PHE A 158 2.74 -16.35 3.79
CA PHE A 158 4.19 -16.38 4.12
C PHE A 158 4.52 -17.08 5.46
N LYS A 159 3.68 -18.00 5.90
CA LYS A 159 3.86 -18.67 7.20
C LYS A 159 5.25 -19.28 7.35
N GLU A 160 5.65 -20.13 6.40
CA GLU A 160 6.95 -20.81 6.43
C GLU A 160 8.13 -19.81 6.39
N GLU A 161 8.04 -18.80 5.53
CA GLU A 161 9.08 -17.77 5.42
C GLU A 161 9.23 -16.95 6.72
N ILE A 162 8.13 -16.64 7.40
CA ILE A 162 8.14 -15.94 8.69
C ILE A 162 8.72 -16.81 9.79
N GLU A 163 8.43 -18.11 9.79
CA GLU A 163 9.00 -19.08 10.71
C GLU A 163 10.51 -19.24 10.49
N ASP A 164 10.96 -19.29 9.25
CA ASP A 164 12.38 -19.31 8.89
C ASP A 164 13.10 -18.04 9.34
N LEU A 165 12.48 -16.87 9.18
CA LEU A 165 13.01 -15.63 9.72
C LEU A 165 13.09 -15.66 11.26
N LYS A 166 12.08 -16.21 11.93
CA LYS A 166 12.11 -16.40 13.39
C LYS A 166 13.26 -17.30 13.82
N ASN A 167 13.51 -18.39 13.12
CA ASN A 167 14.63 -19.27 13.39
C ASN A 167 15.98 -18.56 13.17
N ARG A 168 16.09 -17.75 12.11
CA ARG A 168 17.31 -17.01 11.78
C ARG A 168 17.61 -15.90 12.79
N TYR A 169 16.58 -15.19 13.25
CA TYR A 169 16.70 -14.01 14.11
C TYR A 169 16.08 -14.24 15.49
N LEU A 170 16.33 -15.40 16.08
CA LEU A 170 15.66 -15.94 17.26
C LEU A 170 15.50 -14.94 18.42
N THR A 171 16.54 -14.15 18.71
CA THR A 171 16.57 -13.17 19.82
C THR A 171 16.09 -11.77 19.43
N ARG A 172 15.99 -11.46 18.13
CA ARG A 172 15.64 -10.14 17.62
C ARG A 172 14.27 -10.08 16.94
N LEU A 173 13.64 -11.21 16.66
CA LEU A 173 12.30 -11.30 16.09
C LEU A 173 11.35 -11.95 17.11
N SER A 174 10.31 -11.23 17.51
CA SER A 174 9.18 -11.78 18.25
C SER A 174 7.98 -11.92 17.33
N LEU A 175 7.29 -13.07 17.40
CA LEU A 175 6.21 -13.44 16.49
C LEU A 175 4.96 -13.83 17.28
N HIS A 176 3.85 -13.13 17.00
CA HIS A 176 2.54 -13.37 17.61
C HIS A 176 1.49 -13.51 16.51
N HIS A 177 1.01 -14.73 16.32
CA HIS A 177 -0.16 -14.98 15.47
C HIS A 177 -1.44 -14.81 16.26
N VAL A 178 -2.44 -14.14 15.66
CA VAL A 178 -3.78 -13.97 16.23
C VAL A 178 -4.80 -14.56 15.25
N PHE A 179 -5.62 -15.50 15.68
CA PHE A 179 -6.61 -16.16 14.82
C PHE A 179 -8.03 -15.83 15.27
N SER A 180 -8.86 -15.33 14.32
CA SER A 180 -10.26 -14.98 14.64
C SER A 180 -11.20 -16.18 14.64
N ASP A 181 -10.92 -17.19 13.83
CA ASP A 181 -11.81 -18.32 13.57
C ASP A 181 -11.16 -19.67 13.99
N GLU A 182 -10.10 -19.62 14.79
CA GLU A 182 -9.38 -20.80 15.26
C GLU A 182 -9.06 -20.67 16.76
N GLN A 183 -9.16 -21.78 17.49
CA GLN A 183 -8.79 -21.82 18.91
C GLN A 183 -7.27 -21.96 19.06
N THR A 184 -6.72 -21.25 20.03
CA THR A 184 -5.30 -21.30 20.42
C THR A 184 -5.17 -21.50 21.92
N ASP A 185 -3.99 -21.94 22.37
CA ASP A 185 -3.71 -22.16 23.79
C ASP A 185 -3.66 -20.85 24.63
N SER A 186 -3.54 -19.70 23.95
CA SER A 186 -3.49 -18.40 24.61
C SER A 186 -4.65 -17.50 24.20
N PRO A 187 -5.42 -16.96 25.16
CA PRO A 187 -6.50 -16.01 24.87
C PRO A 187 -6.00 -14.75 24.12
N LEU A 188 -4.75 -14.36 24.33
CA LEU A 188 -4.14 -13.23 23.64
C LEU A 188 -4.06 -13.47 22.12
N ASN A 189 -3.81 -14.71 21.70
CA ASN A 189 -3.64 -15.12 20.31
C ASN A 189 -4.96 -15.50 19.62
N MET A 190 -6.12 -15.31 20.28
CA MET A 190 -7.43 -15.70 19.76
C MET A 190 -8.36 -14.49 19.65
N GLY A 191 -9.17 -14.46 18.58
CA GLY A 191 -10.19 -13.44 18.35
C GLY A 191 -9.77 -12.38 17.33
N VAL A 192 -10.60 -11.36 17.18
CA VAL A 192 -10.39 -10.27 16.21
C VAL A 192 -9.39 -9.26 16.78
N MET A 193 -8.50 -8.78 15.93
CA MET A 193 -7.56 -7.69 16.27
C MET A 193 -8.31 -6.35 16.28
N ASN A 194 -8.93 -6.05 17.42
CA ASN A 194 -9.58 -4.79 17.73
C ASN A 194 -8.74 -3.98 18.72
N ARG A 195 -9.23 -2.80 19.08
CA ARG A 195 -8.57 -1.86 19.99
C ARG A 195 -8.20 -2.50 21.34
N ASP A 196 -9.12 -3.27 21.95
CA ASP A 196 -8.89 -3.90 23.26
C ASP A 196 -7.80 -4.96 23.16
N LYS A 197 -7.87 -5.85 22.16
CA LYS A 197 -6.87 -6.88 21.90
C LYS A 197 -5.47 -6.27 21.69
N LEU A 198 -5.38 -5.22 20.88
CA LEU A 198 -4.11 -4.52 20.66
C LEU A 198 -3.62 -3.80 21.92
N GLY A 199 -4.53 -3.23 22.71
CA GLY A 199 -4.23 -2.70 24.03
C GLY A 199 -3.65 -3.75 24.99
N ASP A 200 -4.13 -4.99 24.95
CA ASP A 200 -3.57 -6.09 25.74
C ASP A 200 -2.15 -6.46 25.28
N PHE A 201 -1.87 -6.47 23.97
CA PHE A 201 -0.51 -6.64 23.45
C PHE A 201 0.42 -5.52 23.91
N LEU A 202 -0.02 -4.27 23.84
CA LEU A 202 0.76 -3.09 24.24
C LEU A 202 1.05 -3.02 25.76
N LYS A 203 0.24 -3.70 26.57
CA LYS A 203 0.44 -3.79 28.03
C LYS A 203 1.34 -4.95 28.42
N SER A 204 1.21 -6.11 27.74
CA SER A 204 1.79 -7.36 28.23
C SER A 204 2.98 -7.87 27.41
N VAL A 205 3.07 -7.50 26.13
CA VAL A 205 4.07 -8.06 25.19
C VAL A 205 5.02 -7.01 24.67
N VAL A 206 4.47 -5.88 24.22
CA VAL A 206 5.24 -4.79 23.60
C VAL A 206 4.88 -3.49 24.30
N PRO A 207 5.51 -3.16 25.45
CA PRO A 207 5.22 -1.91 26.14
C PRO A 207 5.37 -0.70 25.22
N ALA A 208 4.31 0.12 25.14
CA ALA A 208 4.23 1.27 24.23
C ALA A 208 5.43 2.21 24.32
N ALA A 209 6.00 2.39 25.53
CA ALA A 209 7.18 3.22 25.74
C ALA A 209 8.47 2.68 25.09
N GLN A 210 8.49 1.41 24.67
CA GLN A 210 9.65 0.78 24.04
C GLN A 210 9.56 0.77 22.51
N ILE A 211 8.48 1.31 21.96
CA ILE A 211 8.23 1.30 20.52
C ILE A 211 8.88 2.54 19.89
N ASP A 212 9.78 2.31 18.94
CA ASP A 212 10.38 3.39 18.15
C ASP A 212 9.63 3.61 16.83
N GLU A 213 9.18 2.53 16.16
CA GLU A 213 8.46 2.60 14.88
C GLU A 213 7.37 1.52 14.80
N VAL A 214 6.17 1.89 14.34
CA VAL A 214 5.06 0.96 14.13
C VAL A 214 4.59 1.00 12.69
N TYR A 215 4.41 -0.17 12.09
CA TYR A 215 3.89 -0.34 10.73
C TYR A 215 2.57 -1.11 10.79
N ILE A 216 1.50 -0.50 10.31
CA ILE A 216 0.16 -1.08 10.32
C ILE A 216 -0.30 -1.30 8.89
N CYS A 217 -0.67 -2.54 8.55
CA CYS A 217 -1.29 -2.85 7.27
C CYS A 217 -2.25 -4.04 7.37
N GLY A 218 -3.49 -3.84 6.96
CA GLY A 218 -4.53 -4.87 7.02
C GLY A 218 -5.91 -4.36 6.63
N PRO A 219 -6.97 -5.05 7.07
CA PRO A 219 -8.34 -4.58 6.89
C PRO A 219 -8.54 -3.17 7.44
N PHE A 220 -9.37 -2.38 6.76
CA PHE A 220 -9.55 -0.96 7.06
C PHE A 220 -9.86 -0.71 8.55
N GLN A 221 -10.83 -1.44 9.10
CA GLN A 221 -11.22 -1.32 10.50
C GLN A 221 -10.07 -1.71 11.46
N MET A 222 -9.30 -2.76 11.14
CA MET A 222 -8.16 -3.16 11.96
C MET A 222 -7.10 -2.04 12.02
N ASN A 223 -6.86 -1.36 10.91
CA ASN A 223 -5.90 -0.25 10.86
C ASN A 223 -6.36 0.90 11.79
N ASP A 224 -7.64 1.29 11.73
CA ASP A 224 -8.20 2.35 12.59
C ASP A 224 -8.16 1.96 14.08
N GLU A 225 -8.50 0.71 14.40
CA GLU A 225 -8.46 0.19 15.77
C GLU A 225 -7.02 0.13 16.32
N ALA A 226 -6.05 -0.24 15.47
CA ALA A 226 -4.64 -0.29 15.84
C ALA A 226 -4.09 1.12 16.11
N GLU A 227 -4.37 2.07 15.23
CA GLU A 227 -3.99 3.47 15.42
C GLU A 227 -4.57 4.03 16.72
N ALA A 228 -5.88 3.82 16.95
CA ALA A 228 -6.56 4.28 18.15
C ALA A 228 -5.98 3.65 19.45
N ALA A 229 -5.59 2.37 19.42
CA ALA A 229 -4.97 1.69 20.54
C ALA A 229 -3.59 2.29 20.87
N LEU A 230 -2.75 2.52 19.84
CA LEU A 230 -1.42 3.09 19.98
C LEU A 230 -1.46 4.53 20.54
N LEU A 231 -2.31 5.38 19.97
CA LEU A 231 -2.51 6.76 20.42
C LEU A 231 -3.02 6.82 21.87
N ALA A 232 -3.94 5.92 22.25
CA ALA A 232 -4.45 5.82 23.62
C ALA A 232 -3.38 5.38 24.62
N MET A 233 -2.32 4.71 24.17
CA MET A 233 -1.15 4.32 24.97
C MET A 233 0.02 5.31 24.85
N ASN A 234 -0.24 6.51 24.29
CA ASN A 234 0.71 7.60 24.12
C ASN A 234 1.91 7.25 23.21
N VAL A 235 1.73 6.38 22.23
CA VAL A 235 2.72 6.24 21.14
C VAL A 235 2.61 7.49 20.27
N PRO A 236 3.71 8.22 20.00
CA PRO A 236 3.69 9.42 19.18
C PRO A 236 3.18 9.16 17.76
N GLU A 237 2.33 10.05 17.22
CA GLU A 237 1.72 9.89 15.88
C GLU A 237 2.78 9.73 14.76
N GLU A 238 3.90 10.43 14.88
CA GLU A 238 5.02 10.38 13.93
C GLU A 238 5.75 9.03 13.85
N ARG A 239 5.54 8.16 14.84
CA ARG A 239 6.08 6.79 14.87
C ARG A 239 5.10 5.76 14.30
N ILE A 240 3.88 6.17 13.96
CA ILE A 240 2.82 5.28 13.49
C ILE A 240 2.67 5.43 11.98
N HIS A 241 3.04 4.39 11.25
CA HIS A 241 2.96 4.33 9.79
C HIS A 241 1.84 3.39 9.38
N ILE A 242 0.94 3.85 8.50
CA ILE A 242 -0.24 3.07 8.09
C ILE A 242 -0.28 2.97 6.57
N GLU A 243 -0.36 1.74 6.04
CA GLU A 243 -0.68 1.50 4.64
C GLU A 243 -2.05 0.84 4.51
N ARG A 244 -2.86 1.34 3.57
CA ARG A 244 -4.24 0.88 3.34
C ARG A 244 -4.37 0.28 1.95
N PHE A 245 -4.98 -0.91 1.83
CA PHE A 245 -5.16 -1.63 0.55
C PHE A 245 -6.51 -1.41 -0.12
N GLY A 246 -7.31 -0.49 0.32
CA GLY A 246 -8.60 -0.20 -0.24
C GLY A 246 -9.42 0.71 0.66
N VAL A 247 -10.62 1.02 0.22
CA VAL A 247 -11.58 1.80 0.99
C VAL A 247 -12.57 0.89 1.72
N GLN A 248 -13.18 1.42 2.76
CA GLN A 248 -14.24 0.74 3.49
C GLN A 248 -15.33 0.27 2.52
N ARG A 249 -15.77 -0.97 2.65
CA ARG A 249 -16.93 -1.47 1.90
C ARG A 249 -18.17 -0.70 2.34
N SER A 250 -19.01 -0.30 1.38
CA SER A 250 -20.32 0.23 1.69
C SER A 250 -21.16 -0.84 2.43
N ALA A 251 -22.16 -0.40 3.19
CA ALA A 251 -23.08 -1.31 3.89
C ALA A 251 -23.77 -2.33 2.96
N SER A 252 -23.81 -2.06 1.64
CA SER A 252 -24.34 -2.96 0.60
C SER A 252 -23.33 -4.03 0.14
N GLY A 253 -22.10 -4.07 0.70
CA GLY A 253 -21.08 -5.08 0.37
C GLY A 253 -20.39 -4.88 -1.00
N GLN A 254 -20.76 -3.88 -1.78
CA GLN A 254 -20.07 -3.53 -3.00
C GLN A 254 -18.73 -2.90 -2.62
N VAL A 255 -17.65 -3.35 -3.27
CA VAL A 255 -16.36 -2.65 -3.25
C VAL A 255 -16.62 -1.30 -3.91
N GLY A 256 -16.78 -0.26 -3.08
CA GLY A 256 -17.33 1.00 -3.53
C GLY A 256 -16.45 1.64 -4.59
N ALA A 257 -16.99 1.80 -5.77
CA ALA A 257 -16.68 2.98 -6.55
C ALA A 257 -16.82 4.17 -5.59
N VAL A 258 -15.79 5.01 -5.49
CA VAL A 258 -15.90 6.26 -4.74
C VAL A 258 -17.02 7.02 -5.41
N LEU A 259 -18.15 7.23 -4.73
CA LEU A 259 -19.17 8.13 -5.21
C LEU A 259 -18.57 9.54 -5.09
N HIS A 260 -18.19 10.09 -6.21
CA HIS A 260 -17.77 11.48 -6.30
C HIS A 260 -19.04 12.35 -6.30
N GLU A 261 -19.27 13.04 -5.21
CA GLU A 261 -20.38 13.98 -5.09
C GLU A 261 -19.89 15.40 -5.27
N ALA A 262 -20.54 16.12 -6.18
CA ALA A 262 -20.31 17.55 -6.31
C ALA A 262 -20.77 18.27 -5.04
N LYS A 263 -19.89 19.09 -4.47
CA LYS A 263 -20.16 19.87 -3.25
C LYS A 263 -20.36 21.35 -3.57
N PRO A 264 -21.08 22.10 -2.71
CA PRO A 264 -21.10 23.55 -2.80
C PRO A 264 -19.67 24.09 -2.75
N GLY A 265 -19.31 24.92 -3.72
CA GLY A 265 -17.95 25.48 -3.86
C GLY A 265 -17.07 24.76 -4.89
N ASP A 266 -17.45 23.59 -5.38
CA ASP A 266 -16.78 22.98 -6.55
C ASP A 266 -17.08 23.80 -7.81
N ALA A 267 -16.08 24.02 -8.65
CA ALA A 267 -16.24 24.73 -9.91
C ALA A 267 -17.12 23.94 -10.88
N ASP A 268 -18.12 24.59 -11.51
CA ASP A 268 -18.97 23.96 -12.52
C ASP A 268 -18.17 23.56 -13.78
N ALA A 269 -17.14 24.36 -14.12
CA ALA A 269 -16.17 24.07 -15.17
C ALA A 269 -14.82 24.66 -14.80
N ALA A 270 -13.74 23.99 -15.20
CA ALA A 270 -12.37 24.45 -14.97
C ALA A 270 -11.46 24.12 -16.15
N ARG A 271 -10.43 24.93 -16.33
CA ARG A 271 -9.30 24.62 -17.22
C ARG A 271 -8.19 24.00 -16.40
N ILE A 272 -7.85 22.77 -16.70
CA ILE A 272 -6.79 22.01 -16.02
C ILE A 272 -5.54 21.98 -16.88
N THR A 273 -4.40 22.33 -16.30
CA THR A 273 -3.08 22.13 -16.92
C THR A 273 -2.34 21.07 -16.11
N LEU A 274 -1.97 19.97 -16.75
CA LEU A 274 -1.09 18.97 -16.16
C LEU A 274 0.33 19.13 -16.70
N ILE A 275 1.31 19.10 -15.80
CA ILE A 275 2.75 19.13 -16.11
C ILE A 275 3.31 17.76 -15.78
N ARG A 276 3.93 17.13 -16.79
CA ARG A 276 4.60 15.84 -16.66
C ARG A 276 5.82 15.78 -17.58
N ASP A 277 6.98 15.42 -17.03
CA ASP A 277 8.25 15.36 -17.75
C ASP A 277 8.56 16.71 -18.47
N GLY A 278 8.22 17.84 -17.81
CA GLY A 278 8.30 19.19 -18.34
C GLY A 278 7.26 19.55 -19.40
N LEU A 279 6.45 18.59 -19.84
CA LEU A 279 5.42 18.81 -20.87
C LEU A 279 4.10 19.26 -20.22
N LYS A 280 3.51 20.31 -20.77
CA LYS A 280 2.19 20.81 -20.37
C LYS A 280 1.10 20.27 -21.27
N ARG A 281 0.02 19.78 -20.67
CA ARG A 281 -1.21 19.34 -21.35
C ARG A 281 -2.40 20.05 -20.71
N GLU A 282 -3.23 20.66 -21.54
CA GLU A 282 -4.43 21.38 -21.11
C GLU A 282 -5.69 20.65 -21.55
N PHE A 283 -6.68 20.62 -20.68
CA PHE A 283 -8.01 20.08 -20.98
C PHE A 283 -9.08 20.76 -20.12
N ALA A 284 -10.33 20.60 -20.53
CA ALA A 284 -11.48 21.09 -19.79
C ALA A 284 -11.93 20.06 -18.75
N TYR A 285 -12.34 20.54 -17.59
CA TYR A 285 -13.05 19.78 -16.56
C TYR A 285 -14.49 20.28 -16.49
N SER A 286 -15.43 19.36 -16.38
CA SER A 286 -16.83 19.63 -16.07
C SER A 286 -17.20 18.95 -14.75
N LYS A 287 -18.06 19.56 -13.97
CA LYS A 287 -18.58 19.05 -12.69
C LYS A 287 -19.22 17.66 -12.78
N ASP A 288 -19.67 17.26 -13.98
CA ASP A 288 -20.21 15.92 -14.23
C ASP A 288 -19.11 14.83 -14.24
N GLN A 289 -17.85 15.22 -14.30
CA GLN A 289 -16.71 14.29 -14.28
C GLN A 289 -16.36 13.95 -12.82
N PRO A 290 -16.15 12.65 -12.51
CA PRO A 290 -15.91 12.21 -11.14
C PRO A 290 -14.67 12.84 -10.50
N SER A 291 -13.60 13.09 -11.29
CA SER A 291 -12.35 13.65 -10.78
C SER A 291 -11.52 14.30 -11.89
N ILE A 292 -10.47 15.03 -11.52
CA ILE A 292 -9.48 15.54 -12.47
C ILE A 292 -8.82 14.40 -13.25
N LEU A 293 -8.57 13.23 -12.62
CA LEU A 293 -8.05 12.05 -13.30
C LEU A 293 -8.99 11.55 -14.40
N ASP A 294 -10.29 11.49 -14.13
CA ASP A 294 -11.29 11.05 -15.10
C ASP A 294 -11.39 12.02 -16.27
N ALA A 295 -11.35 13.33 -15.98
CA ALA A 295 -11.29 14.38 -17.00
C ALA A 295 -10.06 14.27 -17.89
N ALA A 296 -8.87 14.06 -17.30
CA ALA A 296 -7.63 13.84 -18.04
C ALA A 296 -7.72 12.61 -18.95
N THR A 297 -8.25 11.50 -18.42
CA THR A 297 -8.43 10.25 -19.17
C THR A 297 -9.40 10.45 -20.35
N ALA A 298 -10.52 11.12 -20.14
CA ALA A 298 -11.49 11.44 -21.19
C ALA A 298 -10.88 12.34 -22.28
N ALA A 299 -9.96 13.23 -21.91
CA ALA A 299 -9.23 14.09 -22.84
C ALA A 299 -8.03 13.39 -23.52
N GLY A 300 -7.80 12.11 -23.26
CA GLY A 300 -6.65 11.35 -23.82
C GLY A 300 -5.30 11.76 -23.22
N VAL A 301 -5.29 12.42 -22.06
CA VAL A 301 -4.07 12.80 -21.35
C VAL A 301 -3.66 11.66 -20.41
N GLU A 302 -2.52 11.04 -20.72
CA GLU A 302 -2.01 9.94 -19.89
C GLU A 302 -1.40 10.47 -18.58
N VAL A 303 -1.94 10.00 -17.47
CA VAL A 303 -1.50 10.33 -16.10
C VAL A 303 -1.26 9.06 -15.30
N PRO A 304 -0.37 9.10 -14.29
CA PRO A 304 -0.15 7.94 -13.42
C PRO A 304 -1.36 7.71 -12.51
N PHE A 305 -1.85 6.49 -12.47
CA PHE A 305 -2.87 6.07 -11.50
C PHE A 305 -2.88 4.55 -11.29
N SER A 306 -3.52 4.08 -10.22
CA SER A 306 -3.74 2.67 -9.95
C SER A 306 -5.07 2.43 -9.23
N CYS A 307 -5.18 2.75 -7.93
CA CYS A 307 -6.33 2.37 -7.09
C CYS A 307 -7.60 3.16 -7.36
N THR A 308 -7.51 4.39 -7.87
CA THR A 308 -8.61 5.37 -8.06
C THR A 308 -9.44 5.67 -6.80
N SER A 309 -8.97 5.32 -5.62
CA SER A 309 -9.70 5.40 -4.34
C SER A 309 -8.98 6.17 -3.23
N GLY A 310 -7.88 6.86 -3.57
CA GLY A 310 -7.16 7.71 -2.63
C GLY A 310 -6.20 7.00 -1.67
N VAL A 311 -5.88 5.71 -1.90
CA VAL A 311 -5.06 4.90 -0.96
C VAL A 311 -3.63 4.63 -1.42
N CYS A 312 -3.32 4.65 -2.73
CA CYS A 312 -2.00 4.21 -3.21
C CYS A 312 -0.99 5.34 -3.47
N GLY A 313 -1.45 6.58 -3.60
CA GLY A 313 -0.57 7.72 -3.91
C GLY A 313 0.00 7.76 -5.32
N THR A 314 -0.29 6.78 -6.21
CA THR A 314 0.26 6.75 -7.58
C THR A 314 -0.12 8.00 -8.40
N CYS A 315 -1.30 8.57 -8.15
CA CYS A 315 -1.81 9.75 -8.83
C CYS A 315 -1.50 11.08 -8.11
N ARG A 316 -0.49 11.07 -7.22
CA ARG A 316 -0.06 12.25 -6.46
C ARG A 316 0.51 13.30 -7.41
N ALA A 317 0.04 14.53 -7.30
CA ALA A 317 0.53 15.70 -8.02
C ALA A 317 0.57 16.91 -7.09
N LYS A 318 1.42 17.89 -7.38
CA LYS A 318 1.46 19.14 -6.64
C LYS A 318 0.60 20.20 -7.33
N CYS A 319 -0.27 20.84 -6.60
CA CYS A 319 -1.05 21.98 -7.05
C CYS A 319 -0.15 23.23 -7.04
N LEU A 320 0.15 23.75 -8.22
CA LEU A 320 0.99 24.94 -8.41
C LEU A 320 0.18 26.21 -8.54
N GLU A 321 -1.06 26.13 -9.04
CA GLU A 321 -1.97 27.25 -9.23
C GLU A 321 -3.41 26.77 -9.07
N GLY A 322 -4.24 27.60 -8.48
CA GLY A 322 -5.65 27.30 -8.21
C GLY A 322 -5.84 26.51 -6.91
N GLU A 323 -7.08 26.11 -6.66
CA GLU A 323 -7.46 25.34 -5.49
C GLU A 323 -8.27 24.10 -5.90
N VAL A 324 -8.01 23.00 -5.20
CA VAL A 324 -8.72 21.73 -5.38
C VAL A 324 -9.14 21.16 -4.03
N ARG A 325 -10.27 20.48 -4.02
CA ARG A 325 -10.75 19.67 -2.90
C ARG A 325 -10.50 18.21 -3.19
N MET A 326 -10.05 17.45 -2.22
CA MET A 326 -10.02 15.99 -2.30
C MET A 326 -11.24 15.38 -1.63
N GLU A 327 -11.90 14.42 -2.29
CA GLU A 327 -13.00 13.67 -1.71
C GLU A 327 -12.52 12.78 -0.57
N ARG A 328 -11.40 12.09 -0.79
CA ARG A 328 -10.74 11.20 0.19
C ARG A 328 -9.23 11.34 0.07
N ASN A 329 -8.56 11.18 1.20
CA ASN A 329 -7.11 11.11 1.24
C ASN A 329 -6.66 10.15 2.35
N PHE A 330 -6.04 9.02 1.94
CA PHE A 330 -5.43 8.05 2.83
C PHE A 330 -3.93 7.86 2.52
N ALA A 331 -3.44 8.45 1.42
CA ALA A 331 -2.07 8.25 0.95
C ALA A 331 -1.13 9.43 1.24
N LEU A 332 -1.68 10.64 1.44
CA LEU A 332 -0.90 11.83 1.73
C LEU A 332 -0.99 12.15 3.22
N ASP A 333 0.14 12.46 3.82
CA ASP A 333 0.18 12.96 5.19
C ASP A 333 -0.21 14.45 5.28
N LYS A 334 -0.32 14.95 6.52
CA LYS A 334 -0.72 16.34 6.79
C LYS A 334 0.27 17.35 6.21
N ALA A 335 1.57 17.04 6.22
CA ALA A 335 2.62 17.93 5.72
C ALA A 335 2.56 18.03 4.20
N GLU A 336 2.29 16.94 3.49
CA GLU A 336 2.14 16.94 2.04
C GLU A 336 0.90 17.70 1.58
N VAL A 337 -0.23 17.48 2.26
CA VAL A 337 -1.45 18.26 1.97
C VAL A 337 -1.19 19.74 2.19
N ALA A 338 -0.51 20.12 3.28
CA ALA A 338 -0.11 21.50 3.56
C ALA A 338 0.89 22.05 2.52
N ALA A 339 1.73 21.20 1.94
CA ALA A 339 2.65 21.56 0.87
C ALA A 339 1.98 21.63 -0.52
N GLY A 340 0.66 21.43 -0.60
CA GLY A 340 -0.13 21.53 -1.82
C GLY A 340 -0.19 20.26 -2.66
N PHE A 341 0.19 19.08 -2.11
CA PHE A 341 0.02 17.83 -2.83
C PHE A 341 -1.43 17.33 -2.78
N VAL A 342 -1.87 16.76 -3.89
CA VAL A 342 -3.22 16.24 -4.07
C VAL A 342 -3.20 14.90 -4.79
N LEU A 343 -4.27 14.12 -4.63
CA LEU A 343 -4.52 12.88 -5.36
C LEU A 343 -5.48 13.18 -6.51
N THR A 344 -5.01 13.17 -7.75
CA THR A 344 -5.82 13.56 -8.91
C THR A 344 -7.08 12.71 -9.09
N CYS A 345 -7.06 11.45 -8.63
CA CYS A 345 -8.22 10.56 -8.64
C CYS A 345 -9.30 10.92 -7.60
N GLN A 346 -9.04 11.89 -6.73
CA GLN A 346 -9.94 12.35 -5.68
C GLN A 346 -10.14 13.87 -5.74
N ALA A 347 -9.49 14.54 -6.70
CA ALA A 347 -9.43 15.99 -6.77
C ALA A 347 -10.58 16.57 -7.61
N HIS A 348 -11.27 17.58 -7.04
CA HIS A 348 -12.28 18.41 -7.67
C HIS A 348 -11.79 19.87 -7.67
N PRO A 349 -11.79 20.57 -8.81
CA PRO A 349 -11.46 21.98 -8.85
C PRO A 349 -12.41 22.82 -8.00
N ILE A 350 -11.87 23.79 -7.25
CA ILE A 350 -12.63 24.86 -6.60
C ILE A 350 -12.57 26.13 -7.46
N THR A 351 -11.43 26.35 -8.10
CA THR A 351 -11.22 27.50 -9.00
C THR A 351 -11.39 27.08 -10.46
N ASP A 352 -11.70 28.03 -11.33
CA ASP A 352 -11.88 27.84 -12.78
C ASP A 352 -10.57 27.58 -13.55
N LYS A 353 -9.43 27.71 -12.89
CA LYS A 353 -8.10 27.38 -13.41
C LYS A 353 -7.28 26.62 -12.37
N VAL A 354 -6.72 25.47 -12.76
CA VAL A 354 -5.88 24.64 -11.89
C VAL A 354 -4.66 24.15 -12.66
N VAL A 355 -3.47 24.26 -12.05
CA VAL A 355 -2.20 23.72 -12.58
C VAL A 355 -1.66 22.68 -11.62
N LEU A 356 -1.53 21.44 -12.09
CA LEU A 356 -0.97 20.32 -11.32
C LEU A 356 0.32 19.82 -11.95
N SER A 357 1.32 19.52 -11.14
CA SER A 357 2.61 18.98 -11.57
C SER A 357 2.84 17.59 -10.98
N PHE A 358 3.19 16.63 -11.84
CA PHE A 358 3.70 15.31 -11.45
C PHE A 358 5.23 15.28 -11.31
N ASP A 359 5.92 16.37 -11.66
CA ASP A 359 7.38 16.46 -11.62
C ASP A 359 7.89 16.87 -10.24
N GLU A 360 7.03 17.44 -9.39
CA GLU A 360 7.33 17.82 -8.02
C GLU A 360 7.36 16.59 -7.09
N ARG A 361 8.30 16.59 -6.13
CA ARG A 361 8.53 15.49 -5.18
C ARG A 361 8.26 15.86 -3.74
#